data_0c879bda0fb77ad425d9869b0ae5cbae
#
_entry.id   0c879bda0fb77ad425d9869b0ae5cbae
#
_cell.length_a   1.000
_cell.length_b   1.000
_cell.length_c   1.000
_cell.angle_alpha   90.00
_cell.angle_beta   90.00
_cell.angle_gamma   90.00
#
_symmetry.space_group_name_H-M   'P 1'
#
loop_
_entity.id
_entity.type
_entity.pdbx_description
1 polymer ?
#
loop_
_entity_poly.entity_id
_entity_poly.type
_entity_poly.pdbx_seq_one_letter_code
_entity_poly.pdbx_strand_id
1 'polypeptide(L)'
;WCETLLGNIGNWQSGATPSRLRKDYYNGDIPWLKTGDLNDSVIKSIPETITRKALEETSVKLNPTGSVLIAMYGATIGKIGILALPATTNQACCACVDYMCDKMFLFYFLLANRKRFVAMGGGGAQPNISKEKITNTHIPLPPLSEQHRIVAKIEELFVHFDKIESSLQA
;
A
#
# COMPACT_ATOMS: atom_id res chain seq x y z
N TRP A 1 14.46 4.98 20.11
CA TRP A 1 13.61 5.10 18.93
C TRP A 1 13.26 6.56 18.69
N CYS A 2 13.16 6.96 17.42
CA CYS A 2 12.77 8.31 17.06
C CYS A 2 11.28 8.32 16.73
N GLU A 3 10.51 9.24 17.32
CA GLU A 3 9.13 9.50 16.91
C GLU A 3 9.15 10.44 15.71
N THR A 4 8.51 10.04 14.61
CA THR A 4 8.41 10.85 13.40
C THR A 4 7.04 10.64 12.73
N LEU A 5 6.81 11.28 11.60
CA LEU A 5 5.60 11.12 10.81
C LEU A 5 5.87 10.22 9.58
N LEU A 6 4.87 9.48 9.14
CA LEU A 6 4.96 8.69 7.90
C LEU A 6 5.40 9.55 6.70
N GLY A 7 4.99 10.82 6.66
CA GLY A 7 5.38 11.76 5.61
C GLY A 7 6.88 12.06 5.56
N ASN A 8 7.59 11.85 6.65
CA ASN A 8 9.04 12.11 6.74
C ASN A 8 9.89 10.90 6.34
N ILE A 9 9.30 9.72 6.25
CA ILE A 9 10.06 8.48 5.97
C ILE A 9 10.09 8.09 4.50
N GLY A 10 9.33 8.76 3.63
CA GLY A 10 9.30 8.47 2.21
C GLY A 10 8.39 9.41 1.43
N ASN A 11 8.40 9.28 0.13
CA ASN A 11 7.55 10.06 -0.76
C ASN A 11 6.19 9.37 -0.91
N TRP A 12 5.12 10.07 -0.56
CA TRP A 12 3.75 9.57 -0.63
C TRP A 12 3.01 10.18 -1.81
N GLN A 13 2.47 9.33 -2.68
CA GLN A 13 1.76 9.78 -3.87
C GLN A 13 0.45 9.03 -4.07
N SER A 14 -0.62 9.76 -4.38
CA SER A 14 -1.89 9.17 -4.79
C SER A 14 -1.86 8.85 -6.27
N GLY A 15 -2.53 7.78 -6.65
CA GLY A 15 -2.75 7.45 -8.05
C GLY A 15 -3.82 8.33 -8.71
N ALA A 16 -4.18 7.97 -9.93
CA ALA A 16 -5.23 8.62 -10.69
C ALA A 16 -5.99 7.61 -11.56
N THR A 17 -7.21 7.97 -11.95
CA THR A 17 -8.02 7.18 -12.87
C THR A 17 -8.09 7.93 -14.21
N PRO A 18 -7.48 7.43 -15.28
CA PRO A 18 -7.68 7.95 -16.63
C PRO A 18 -9.16 7.95 -16.99
N SER A 19 -9.59 8.89 -17.82
CA SER A 19 -10.99 8.96 -18.24
C SER A 19 -11.47 7.66 -18.87
N ARG A 20 -12.51 7.04 -18.34
CA ARG A 20 -13.11 5.80 -18.88
C ARG A 20 -13.77 6.00 -20.24
N LEU A 21 -14.04 7.25 -20.64
CA LEU A 21 -14.53 7.58 -21.97
C LEU A 21 -13.45 7.48 -23.05
N ARG A 22 -12.18 7.52 -22.64
CA ARG A 22 -11.01 7.39 -23.51
C ARG A 22 -10.56 5.93 -23.55
N LYS A 23 -11.13 5.16 -24.48
CA LYS A 23 -10.79 3.73 -24.65
C LYS A 23 -9.32 3.51 -25.03
N ASP A 24 -8.70 4.49 -25.66
CA ASP A 24 -7.29 4.52 -26.04
C ASP A 24 -6.32 4.66 -24.85
N TYR A 25 -6.83 4.85 -23.62
CA TYR A 25 -6.04 4.85 -22.41
C TYR A 25 -5.90 3.48 -21.74
N TYR A 26 -6.69 2.49 -22.16
CA TYR A 26 -6.79 1.17 -21.50
C TYR A 26 -6.29 0.03 -22.39
N ASN A 27 -6.08 -1.13 -21.78
CA ASN A 27 -5.62 -2.36 -22.44
C ASN A 27 -4.23 -2.21 -23.10
N GLY A 28 -3.32 -1.48 -22.44
CA GLY A 28 -1.92 -1.38 -22.85
C GLY A 28 -1.02 -2.36 -22.10
N ASP A 29 0.21 -1.95 -21.85
CA ASP A 29 1.27 -2.75 -21.24
C ASP A 29 1.64 -2.30 -19.81
N ILE A 30 1.05 -1.20 -19.31
CA ILE A 30 1.37 -0.65 -17.99
C ILE A 30 0.32 -1.12 -16.98
N PRO A 31 0.70 -1.91 -15.96
CA PRO A 31 -0.22 -2.36 -14.92
C PRO A 31 -0.88 -1.17 -14.19
N TRP A 32 -2.19 -1.24 -13.99
CA TRP A 32 -2.97 -0.22 -13.29
C TRP A 32 -3.82 -0.85 -12.19
N LEU A 33 -3.34 -0.71 -10.95
CA LEU A 33 -3.89 -1.33 -9.76
C LEU A 33 -5.07 -0.53 -9.21
N LYS A 34 -6.11 -1.23 -8.83
CA LYS A 34 -7.24 -0.72 -8.03
C LYS A 34 -7.14 -1.22 -6.59
N THR A 35 -7.74 -0.51 -5.66
CA THR A 35 -7.71 -0.91 -4.23
C THR A 35 -8.31 -2.29 -3.96
N GLY A 36 -9.18 -2.80 -4.85
CA GLY A 36 -9.68 -4.18 -4.79
C GLY A 36 -8.62 -5.25 -5.01
N ASP A 37 -7.52 -4.90 -5.69
CA ASP A 37 -6.41 -5.80 -5.97
C ASP A 37 -5.43 -5.92 -4.78
N LEU A 38 -5.58 -5.07 -3.76
CA LEU A 38 -4.78 -5.12 -2.52
C LEU A 38 -5.24 -6.28 -1.65
N ASN A 39 -4.32 -7.14 -1.28
CA ASN A 39 -4.58 -8.39 -0.56
C ASN A 39 -3.67 -8.62 0.66
N ASP A 40 -3.06 -7.56 1.19
CA ASP A 40 -2.16 -7.60 2.35
C ASP A 40 -0.91 -8.46 2.13
N SER A 41 -0.42 -8.47 0.90
CA SER A 41 0.74 -9.27 0.52
C SER A 41 1.54 -8.60 -0.62
N VAL A 42 2.52 -9.33 -1.14
CA VAL A 42 3.29 -8.93 -2.32
C VAL A 42 2.46 -9.14 -3.59
N ILE A 43 2.22 -8.08 -4.33
CA ILE A 43 1.40 -8.06 -5.55
C ILE A 43 2.28 -8.42 -6.75
N LYS A 44 2.09 -9.62 -7.28
CA LYS A 44 2.88 -10.17 -8.38
C LYS A 44 2.21 -10.01 -9.76
N SER A 45 0.89 -9.78 -9.79
CA SER A 45 0.13 -9.57 -11.02
C SER A 45 -1.00 -8.58 -10.79
N ILE A 46 -1.33 -7.82 -11.82
CA ILE A 46 -2.39 -6.80 -11.81
C ILE A 46 -3.19 -7.01 -13.09
N PRO A 47 -4.50 -7.26 -12.99
CA PRO A 47 -5.30 -7.70 -14.16
C PRO A 47 -5.59 -6.57 -15.15
N GLU A 48 -5.66 -5.32 -14.69
CA GLU A 48 -6.01 -4.18 -15.56
C GLU A 48 -4.76 -3.39 -15.94
N THR A 49 -4.73 -2.91 -17.18
CA THR A 49 -3.59 -2.17 -17.71
C THR A 49 -4.03 -0.87 -18.38
N ILE A 50 -3.11 0.08 -18.45
CA ILE A 50 -3.26 1.33 -19.20
C ILE A 50 -2.16 1.43 -20.26
N THR A 51 -2.38 2.34 -21.20
CA THR A 51 -1.41 2.60 -22.27
C THR A 51 -0.36 3.64 -21.83
N ARG A 52 0.76 3.67 -22.54
CA ARG A 52 1.77 4.72 -22.39
C ARG A 52 1.17 6.11 -22.60
N LYS A 53 0.23 6.24 -23.55
CA LYS A 53 -0.52 7.47 -23.78
C LYS A 53 -1.25 7.96 -22.53
N ALA A 54 -1.91 7.03 -21.80
CA ALA A 54 -2.56 7.39 -20.53
C ALA A 54 -1.55 7.89 -19.48
N LEU A 55 -0.36 7.27 -19.41
CA LEU A 55 0.70 7.69 -18.51
C LEU A 55 1.22 9.10 -18.85
N GLU A 56 1.33 9.43 -20.13
CA GLU A 56 1.88 10.72 -20.61
C GLU A 56 0.84 11.87 -20.58
N GLU A 57 -0.43 11.56 -20.85
CA GLU A 57 -1.48 12.60 -20.98
C GLU A 57 -2.30 12.80 -19.70
N THR A 58 -2.07 12.01 -18.63
CA THR A 58 -2.84 12.12 -17.39
C THR A 58 -1.94 12.30 -16.16
N SER A 59 -2.55 12.50 -14.99
CA SER A 59 -1.85 12.62 -13.72
C SER A 59 -1.47 11.27 -13.08
N VAL A 60 -1.61 10.17 -13.80
CA VAL A 60 -1.20 8.83 -13.35
C VAL A 60 0.31 8.81 -13.12
N LYS A 61 0.73 8.15 -12.05
CA LYS A 61 2.15 8.01 -11.70
C LYS A 61 2.57 6.55 -11.71
N LEU A 62 3.72 6.28 -12.29
CA LEU A 62 4.35 4.97 -12.20
C LEU A 62 5.06 4.84 -10.85
N ASN A 63 4.69 3.82 -10.09
CA ASN A 63 5.34 3.46 -8.84
C ASN A 63 6.36 2.35 -9.12
N PRO A 64 7.60 2.45 -8.63
CA PRO A 64 8.61 1.42 -8.83
C PRO A 64 8.29 0.13 -8.07
N THR A 65 8.95 -0.97 -8.45
CA THR A 65 8.98 -2.19 -7.66
C THR A 65 9.41 -1.91 -6.23
N GLY A 66 8.76 -2.56 -5.27
CA GLY A 66 9.02 -2.35 -3.84
C GLY A 66 8.14 -1.27 -3.20
N SER A 67 7.41 -0.46 -3.97
CA SER A 67 6.48 0.53 -3.40
C SER A 67 5.49 -0.12 -2.46
N VAL A 68 5.26 0.50 -1.30
CA VAL A 68 4.27 0.06 -0.32
C VAL A 68 2.99 0.85 -0.53
N LEU A 69 1.89 0.14 -0.74
CA LEU A 69 0.59 0.70 -1.09
C LEU A 69 -0.38 0.62 0.07
N ILE A 70 -1.26 1.61 0.21
CA ILE A 70 -2.39 1.61 1.15
C ILE A 70 -3.66 2.12 0.47
N ALA A 71 -4.77 1.41 0.66
CA ALA A 71 -6.09 1.84 0.21
C ALA A 71 -6.65 2.95 1.09
N MET A 72 -7.23 3.97 0.46
CA MET A 72 -7.75 5.16 1.12
C MET A 72 -9.28 5.22 1.17
N TYR A 73 -10.02 4.45 0.33
CA TYR A 73 -11.45 4.64 0.14
C TYR A 73 -12.27 3.38 0.39
N GLY A 74 -13.46 3.58 0.94
CA GLY A 74 -14.53 2.60 1.05
C GLY A 74 -14.18 1.39 1.92
N ALA A 75 -14.74 0.24 1.59
CA ALA A 75 -14.55 -1.01 2.32
C ALA A 75 -13.11 -1.55 2.29
N THR A 76 -12.26 -0.99 1.44
CA THR A 76 -10.86 -1.40 1.31
C THR A 76 -9.89 -0.57 2.16
N ILE A 77 -10.36 0.47 2.86
CA ILE A 77 -9.50 1.33 3.69
C ILE A 77 -8.56 0.49 4.55
N GLY A 78 -7.27 0.84 4.49
CA GLY A 78 -6.23 0.17 5.26
C GLY A 78 -5.79 -1.18 4.71
N LYS A 79 -6.33 -1.68 3.59
CA LYS A 79 -5.68 -2.77 2.85
C LYS A 79 -4.37 -2.28 2.28
N ILE A 80 -3.37 -3.12 2.34
CA ILE A 80 -2.01 -2.79 1.92
C ILE A 80 -1.46 -3.80 0.93
N GLY A 81 -0.38 -3.43 0.27
CA GLY A 81 0.34 -4.32 -0.64
C GLY A 81 1.74 -3.80 -0.93
N ILE A 82 2.60 -4.67 -1.43
CA ILE A 82 3.95 -4.34 -1.90
C ILE A 82 4.03 -4.70 -3.37
N LEU A 83 4.43 -3.78 -4.22
CA LEU A 83 4.58 -4.05 -5.64
C LEU A 83 5.79 -4.95 -5.93
N ALA A 84 5.58 -6.09 -6.59
CA ALA A 84 6.66 -6.92 -7.14
C ALA A 84 7.08 -6.48 -8.55
N LEU A 85 6.34 -5.58 -9.18
CA LEU A 85 6.59 -5.03 -10.51
C LEU A 85 6.23 -3.53 -10.53
N PRO A 86 6.78 -2.73 -11.44
CA PRO A 86 6.35 -1.35 -11.59
C PRO A 86 4.88 -1.27 -11.98
N ALA A 87 4.11 -0.41 -11.33
CA ALA A 87 2.69 -0.27 -11.60
C ALA A 87 2.16 1.14 -11.32
N THR A 88 1.10 1.50 -12.00
CA THR A 88 0.30 2.67 -11.69
C THR A 88 -0.88 2.28 -10.79
N THR A 89 -1.53 3.26 -10.16
CA THR A 89 -2.66 3.00 -9.26
C THR A 89 -3.80 3.97 -9.51
N ASN A 90 -5.01 3.60 -9.10
CA ASN A 90 -6.14 4.53 -9.08
C ASN A 90 -6.01 5.56 -7.93
N GLN A 91 -6.85 6.60 -7.96
CA GLN A 91 -6.83 7.68 -6.96
C GLN A 91 -7.17 7.23 -5.53
N ALA A 92 -7.79 6.08 -5.38
CA ALA A 92 -8.14 5.51 -4.07
C ALA A 92 -6.97 4.78 -3.39
N CYS A 93 -5.83 4.69 -4.06
CA CYS A 93 -4.61 4.08 -3.56
C CYS A 93 -3.52 5.14 -3.35
N CYS A 94 -2.83 5.06 -2.22
CA CYS A 94 -1.65 5.86 -1.92
C CYS A 94 -0.42 4.96 -1.88
N ALA A 95 0.65 5.39 -2.54
CA ALA A 95 1.92 4.68 -2.60
C ALA A 95 3.00 5.43 -1.81
N CYS A 96 3.77 4.72 -1.01
CA CYS A 96 5.02 5.19 -0.44
C CYS A 96 6.17 4.68 -1.30
N VAL A 97 6.96 5.61 -1.81
CA VAL A 97 8.14 5.36 -2.63
C VAL A 97 9.36 6.02 -1.99
N ASP A 98 10.57 5.62 -2.38
CA ASP A 98 11.83 6.23 -1.90
C ASP A 98 11.91 6.35 -0.37
N TYR A 99 11.43 5.33 0.34
CA TYR A 99 11.41 5.33 1.81
C TYR A 99 12.78 4.96 2.40
N MET A 100 13.07 5.53 3.59
CA MET A 100 14.35 5.37 4.31
C MET A 100 14.30 4.35 5.46
N CYS A 101 13.30 3.48 5.48
CA CYS A 101 13.15 2.43 6.49
C CYS A 101 13.09 1.06 5.82
N ASP A 102 13.10 0.00 6.61
CA ASP A 102 12.88 -1.35 6.08
C ASP A 102 11.46 -1.47 5.51
N LYS A 103 11.37 -2.07 4.32
CA LYS A 103 10.10 -2.24 3.59
C LYS A 103 9.06 -3.04 4.36
N MET A 104 9.48 -4.16 4.96
CA MET A 104 8.57 -5.03 5.70
C MET A 104 8.19 -4.41 7.04
N PHE A 105 9.08 -3.62 7.66
CA PHE A 105 8.74 -2.84 8.85
C PHE A 105 7.63 -1.84 8.54
N LEU A 106 7.75 -1.08 7.44
CA LEU A 106 6.69 -0.17 7.01
C LEU A 106 5.38 -0.91 6.72
N PHE A 107 5.45 -2.03 6.00
CA PHE A 107 4.30 -2.87 5.69
C PHE A 107 3.58 -3.35 6.96
N TYR A 108 4.31 -3.95 7.92
CA TYR A 108 3.72 -4.43 9.18
C TYR A 108 3.22 -3.28 10.06
N PHE A 109 3.90 -2.15 10.06
CA PHE A 109 3.40 -0.96 10.77
C PHE A 109 2.05 -0.49 10.22
N LEU A 110 1.91 -0.40 8.91
CA LEU A 110 0.64 -0.02 8.28
C LEU A 110 -0.46 -1.06 8.55
N LEU A 111 -0.12 -2.35 8.48
CA LEU A 111 -1.04 -3.45 8.76
C LEU A 111 -1.56 -3.38 10.21
N ALA A 112 -0.67 -3.20 11.17
CA ALA A 112 -1.01 -3.10 12.59
C ALA A 112 -1.91 -1.87 12.90
N ASN A 113 -1.75 -0.78 12.14
CA ASN A 113 -2.52 0.45 12.30
C ASN A 113 -3.82 0.48 11.47
N ARG A 114 -4.21 -0.59 10.80
CA ARG A 114 -5.42 -0.64 9.95
C ARG A 114 -6.67 -0.12 10.65
N LYS A 115 -6.94 -0.59 11.88
CA LYS A 115 -8.10 -0.15 12.66
C LYS A 115 -8.11 1.37 12.87
N ARG A 116 -6.94 1.96 13.09
CA ARG A 116 -6.77 3.41 13.23
C ARG A 116 -7.09 4.13 11.91
N PHE A 117 -6.58 3.64 10.79
CA PHE A 117 -6.89 4.22 9.47
C PHE A 117 -8.38 4.12 9.14
N VAL A 118 -9.02 2.99 9.41
CA VAL A 118 -10.47 2.83 9.23
C VAL A 118 -11.24 3.85 10.09
N ALA A 119 -10.87 4.03 11.36
CA ALA A 119 -11.49 5.00 12.25
C ALA A 119 -11.30 6.46 11.76
N MET A 120 -10.16 6.78 11.16
CA MET A 120 -9.90 8.09 10.55
C MET A 120 -10.78 8.37 9.32
N GLY A 121 -11.31 7.33 8.68
CA GLY A 121 -12.16 7.44 7.48
C GLY A 121 -13.51 8.13 7.73
N GLY A 122 -13.94 8.25 8.96
CA GLY A 122 -15.23 8.84 9.34
C GLY A 122 -16.40 7.89 9.09
N GLY A 123 -17.53 8.15 9.74
CA GLY A 123 -18.75 7.32 9.73
C GLY A 123 -19.71 7.60 8.57
N GLY A 124 -19.27 8.12 7.45
CA GLY A 124 -20.14 8.40 6.29
C GLY A 124 -20.43 7.16 5.43
N ALA A 125 -21.38 7.31 4.50
CA ALA A 125 -21.76 6.25 3.56
C ALA A 125 -20.62 5.74 2.67
N GLN A 126 -19.61 6.60 2.45
CA GLN A 126 -18.34 6.24 1.79
C GLN A 126 -17.16 6.77 2.60
N PRO A 127 -16.69 6.01 3.61
CA PRO A 127 -15.56 6.43 4.40
C PRO A 127 -14.33 6.58 3.52
N ASN A 128 -13.54 7.62 3.77
CA ASN A 128 -12.26 7.84 3.10
C ASN A 128 -11.23 8.45 4.03
N ILE A 129 -9.97 8.13 3.79
CA ILE A 129 -8.84 8.82 4.43
C ILE A 129 -8.07 9.59 3.35
N SER A 130 -7.60 10.79 3.69
CA SER A 130 -6.74 11.55 2.80
C SER A 130 -5.28 11.10 2.92
N LYS A 131 -4.50 11.36 1.87
CA LYS A 131 -3.04 11.20 1.94
C LYS A 131 -2.45 11.98 3.13
N GLU A 132 -2.96 13.17 3.40
CA GLU A 132 -2.53 14.00 4.52
C GLU A 132 -2.73 13.30 5.88
N LYS A 133 -3.86 12.65 6.12
CA LYS A 133 -4.09 11.87 7.34
C LYS A 133 -3.09 10.71 7.47
N ILE A 134 -2.76 10.05 6.36
CA ILE A 134 -1.74 8.99 6.35
C ILE A 134 -0.37 9.58 6.69
N THR A 135 0.06 10.62 5.99
CA THR A 135 1.40 11.22 6.16
C THR A 135 1.59 11.85 7.53
N ASN A 136 0.52 12.33 8.17
CA ASN A 136 0.55 12.88 9.54
C ASN A 136 0.41 11.80 10.63
N THR A 137 0.41 10.53 10.28
CA THR A 137 0.40 9.44 11.26
C THR A 137 1.80 9.30 11.88
N HIS A 138 1.84 9.28 13.21
CA HIS A 138 3.07 9.05 13.97
C HIS A 138 3.54 7.60 13.80
N ILE A 139 4.84 7.45 13.60
CA ILE A 139 5.54 6.17 13.54
C ILE A 139 6.75 6.21 14.45
N PRO A 140 6.87 5.27 15.42
CA PRO A 140 8.10 5.06 16.16
C PRO A 140 9.12 4.37 15.23
N LEU A 141 10.20 5.06 14.89
CA LEU A 141 11.21 4.58 13.95
C LEU A 141 12.46 4.11 14.72
N PRO A 142 12.64 2.79 14.88
CA PRO A 142 13.86 2.24 15.46
C PRO A 142 15.05 2.35 14.47
N PRO A 143 16.30 2.16 14.94
CA PRO A 143 17.42 1.91 14.06
C PRO A 143 17.16 0.74 13.10
N LEU A 144 17.77 0.76 11.91
CA LEU A 144 17.49 -0.24 10.85
C LEU A 144 17.71 -1.69 11.32
N SER A 145 18.75 -1.94 12.12
CA SER A 145 19.02 -3.26 12.72
C SER A 145 17.87 -3.76 13.62
N GLU A 146 17.24 -2.84 14.34
CA GLU A 146 16.08 -3.17 15.17
C GLU A 146 14.81 -3.37 14.34
N GLN A 147 14.63 -2.62 13.25
CA GLN A 147 13.55 -2.87 12.29
C GLN A 147 13.64 -4.29 11.73
N HIS A 148 14.82 -4.72 11.29
CA HIS A 148 15.05 -6.09 10.80
C HIS A 148 14.76 -7.14 11.88
N ARG A 149 15.15 -6.89 13.14
CA ARG A 149 14.87 -7.81 14.26
C ARG A 149 13.38 -7.93 14.53
N ILE A 150 12.65 -6.83 14.48
CA ILE A 150 11.18 -6.81 14.65
C ILE A 150 10.51 -7.58 13.52
N VAL A 151 10.90 -7.32 12.27
CA VAL A 151 10.36 -8.02 11.09
C VAL A 151 10.60 -9.52 11.20
N ALA A 152 11.84 -9.95 11.48
CA ALA A 152 12.17 -11.36 11.63
C ALA A 152 11.33 -12.05 12.72
N LYS A 153 11.07 -11.34 13.85
CA LYS A 153 10.24 -11.90 14.92
C LYS A 153 8.76 -12.02 14.53
N ILE A 154 8.24 -11.05 13.79
CA ILE A 154 6.86 -11.11 13.26
C ILE A 154 6.71 -12.30 12.31
N GLU A 155 7.65 -12.48 11.38
CA GLU A 155 7.63 -13.57 10.40
C GLU A 155 7.78 -14.95 11.07
N GLU A 156 8.65 -15.07 12.07
CA GLU A 156 8.77 -16.28 12.90
C GLU A 156 7.44 -16.65 13.56
N LEU A 157 6.74 -15.66 14.12
CA LEU A 157 5.44 -15.88 14.76
C LEU A 157 4.37 -16.33 13.76
N PHE A 158 4.32 -15.77 12.57
CA PHE A 158 3.39 -16.23 11.53
C PHE A 158 3.65 -17.68 11.15
N VAL A 159 4.90 -18.08 10.96
CA VAL A 159 5.24 -19.49 10.69
C VAL A 159 4.77 -20.43 11.83
N HIS A 160 4.85 -19.99 13.08
CA HIS A 160 4.35 -20.78 14.21
C HIS A 160 2.82 -20.87 14.20
N PHE A 161 2.11 -19.78 13.90
CA PHE A 161 0.64 -19.80 13.79
C PHE A 161 0.16 -20.71 12.66
N ASP A 162 0.80 -20.67 11.49
CA ASP A 162 0.46 -21.54 10.36
C ASP A 162 0.62 -23.03 10.72
N LYS A 163 1.68 -23.39 11.49
CA LYS A 163 1.88 -24.76 11.99
C LYS A 163 0.80 -25.19 12.96
N ILE A 164 0.39 -24.31 13.88
CA ILE A 164 -0.68 -24.59 14.83
C ILE A 164 -2.01 -24.77 14.08
N GLU A 165 -2.34 -23.90 13.15
CA GLU A 165 -3.54 -23.99 12.33
C GLU A 165 -3.60 -25.30 11.56
N SER A 166 -2.50 -25.66 10.89
CA SER A 166 -2.38 -26.95 10.17
C SER A 166 -2.56 -28.17 11.09
N SER A 167 -2.08 -28.08 12.34
CA SER A 167 -2.22 -29.18 13.33
C SER A 167 -3.64 -29.31 13.86
N LEU A 168 -4.43 -28.24 13.86
CA LEU A 168 -5.84 -28.24 14.31
C LEU A 168 -6.81 -28.75 13.25
N GLN A 169 -6.39 -28.72 11.97
CA GLN A 169 -7.20 -29.18 10.83
C GLN A 169 -6.96 -30.67 10.47
N ALA A 170 -5.95 -31.29 11.07
CA ALA A 170 -5.59 -32.70 10.91
C ALA A 170 -6.27 -33.59 11.95
#